data_103978ebe739a7c30602c014fb8f937f
#
_entry.id   103978ebe739a7c30602c014fb8f937f
#
_cell.length_a   1.000
_cell.length_b   1.000
_cell.length_c   1.000
_cell.angle_alpha   90.00
_cell.angle_beta   90.00
_cell.angle_gamma   90.00
#
_symmetry.space_group_name_H-M   'P 1'
#
loop_
_entity.id
_entity.type
_entity.pdbx_description
1 polymer ?
#
loop_
_entity_poly.entity_id
_entity_poly.type
_entity_poly.pdbx_seq_one_letter_code
_entity_poly.pdbx_strand_id
1 'polypeptide(L)'
;MTDLAPRRVALVTLGCTRNEVDSEELAGRLTAGGWELVDDAAEADVAVVNTCGFIEQAKKDSIDTLLEASELKGSGRTQAVVAVGCLAERYGRELAAELPEADAVLGFDSYADLSGQLRAILDGARPESHVPSDRRRLLPLTPTQRRAEAPAVAMPGMGQRGPLDLADVAPASGPPVVRARLDNRPWAPLKIASGCDRRCAFCAIPMFRGAFVSRHPDAVVAEARWLAERGVKEVFLVSENSTSYGKDLGDLGALEKLLPRLAAVDGLEWVRVSYLQPAEIRPGLIEAMLGDRQGRAVVRHFVPACLVRTAAADAALRWHGRLPRADRAHSVARPDRGDPLECHRRFPRRG
;
A
#
# COMPACT_ATOMS: atom_id res chain seq x y z
N MET A 1 37.75 -16.72 2.13
CA MET A 1 36.51 -15.94 2.07
C MET A 1 36.09 -15.81 3.53
N THR A 2 36.31 -14.68 4.13
CA THR A 2 35.85 -14.38 5.50
C THR A 2 34.32 -14.34 5.49
N ASP A 3 33.73 -15.29 6.19
CA ASP A 3 32.29 -15.38 6.45
C ASP A 3 31.94 -14.20 7.38
N LEU A 4 31.74 -13.02 6.79
CA LEU A 4 31.24 -11.86 7.50
C LEU A 4 29.79 -12.14 7.84
N ALA A 5 29.45 -12.12 9.13
CA ALA A 5 28.07 -12.25 9.59
C ALA A 5 27.14 -11.34 8.75
N PRO A 6 25.93 -11.82 8.41
CA PRO A 6 25.02 -11.01 7.61
C PRO A 6 24.73 -9.68 8.30
N ARG A 7 24.70 -8.60 7.52
CA ARG A 7 24.30 -7.28 8.02
C ARG A 7 22.82 -7.33 8.37
N ARG A 8 22.44 -6.71 9.46
CA ARG A 8 21.09 -6.71 10.01
C ARG A 8 20.35 -5.43 9.69
N VAL A 9 19.09 -5.55 9.36
CA VAL A 9 18.21 -4.41 9.06
C VAL A 9 16.88 -4.55 9.78
N ALA A 10 16.43 -3.47 10.43
CA ALA A 10 15.08 -3.35 10.97
C ALA A 10 14.24 -2.47 10.06
N LEU A 11 12.99 -2.87 9.84
CA LEU A 11 12.00 -2.12 9.09
C LEU A 11 10.91 -1.62 10.03
N VAL A 12 10.92 -0.33 10.32
CA VAL A 12 9.88 0.33 11.12
C VAL A 12 8.82 0.86 10.16
N THR A 13 7.60 0.34 10.23
CA THR A 13 6.52 0.69 9.31
C THR A 13 5.50 1.59 9.98
N LEU A 14 5.28 2.77 9.41
CA LEU A 14 4.32 3.75 9.90
C LEU A 14 3.19 3.97 8.90
N GLY A 15 2.03 4.38 9.39
CA GLY A 15 0.91 4.86 8.60
C GLY A 15 -0.10 3.78 8.20
N CYS A 16 -0.34 3.61 6.89
CA CYS A 16 -1.47 2.84 6.37
C CYS A 16 -1.06 1.46 5.82
N THR A 17 -2.04 0.63 5.53
CA THR A 17 -1.87 -0.71 4.92
C THR A 17 -1.07 -0.71 3.62
N ARG A 18 -0.97 0.42 2.92
CA ARG A 18 -0.10 0.55 1.75
C ARG A 18 1.37 0.53 2.15
N ASN A 19 1.72 1.27 3.20
CA ASN A 19 3.08 1.25 3.73
C ASN A 19 3.43 -0.14 4.28
N GLU A 20 2.46 -0.89 4.81
CA GLU A 20 2.68 -2.30 5.19
C GLU A 20 3.11 -3.14 3.99
N VAL A 21 2.39 -3.04 2.85
CA VAL A 21 2.80 -3.75 1.63
C VAL A 21 4.15 -3.28 1.14
N ASP A 22 4.38 -1.96 1.09
CA ASP A 22 5.66 -1.39 0.65
C ASP A 22 6.81 -1.90 1.54
N SER A 23 6.63 -2.00 2.87
CA SER A 23 7.63 -2.56 3.79
C SER A 23 7.87 -4.05 3.56
N GLU A 24 6.84 -4.86 3.34
CA GLU A 24 7.01 -6.30 3.05
C GLU A 24 7.72 -6.52 1.70
N GLU A 25 7.50 -5.65 0.72
CA GLU A 25 8.25 -5.67 -0.54
C GLU A 25 9.72 -5.26 -0.34
N LEU A 26 9.98 -4.25 0.49
CA LEU A 26 11.35 -3.87 0.86
C LEU A 26 12.04 -4.99 1.65
N ALA A 27 11.34 -5.61 2.61
CA ALA A 27 11.84 -6.75 3.37
C ALA A 27 12.27 -7.90 2.45
N GLY A 28 11.41 -8.25 1.47
CA GLY A 28 11.73 -9.29 0.49
C GLY A 28 12.98 -8.95 -0.35
N ARG A 29 13.12 -7.70 -0.79
CA ARG A 29 14.30 -7.23 -1.55
C ARG A 29 15.57 -7.25 -0.69
N LEU A 30 15.48 -6.81 0.56
CA LEU A 30 16.61 -6.80 1.49
C LEU A 30 17.06 -8.23 1.81
N THR A 31 16.12 -9.14 2.08
CA THR A 31 16.43 -10.57 2.30
C THR A 31 17.10 -11.19 1.06
N ALA A 32 16.56 -10.92 -0.13
CA ALA A 32 17.15 -11.38 -1.40
C ALA A 32 18.56 -10.78 -1.63
N GLY A 33 18.78 -9.57 -1.10
CA GLY A 33 20.08 -8.90 -1.10
C GLY A 33 21.04 -9.39 0.01
N GLY A 34 20.67 -10.41 0.79
CA GLY A 34 21.52 -11.01 1.84
C GLY A 34 21.54 -10.25 3.17
N TRP A 35 20.48 -9.48 3.46
CA TRP A 35 20.27 -8.87 4.76
C TRP A 35 19.49 -9.80 5.69
N GLU A 36 19.84 -9.82 6.96
CA GLU A 36 19.06 -10.43 8.04
C GLU A 36 18.05 -9.40 8.56
N LEU A 37 16.75 -9.73 8.48
CA LEU A 37 15.69 -8.90 9.06
C LEU A 37 15.63 -9.15 10.57
N VAL A 38 15.58 -8.07 11.35
CA VAL A 38 15.38 -8.10 12.79
C VAL A 38 14.20 -7.21 13.18
N ASP A 39 13.50 -7.57 14.24
CA ASP A 39 12.32 -6.84 14.71
C ASP A 39 12.71 -5.59 15.50
N ASP A 40 13.77 -5.67 16.28
CA ASP A 40 14.24 -4.55 17.11
C ASP A 40 15.28 -3.72 16.37
N ALA A 41 15.01 -2.42 16.22
CA ALA A 41 15.92 -1.49 15.61
C ALA A 41 17.28 -1.40 16.34
N ALA A 42 17.29 -1.61 17.65
CA ALA A 42 18.54 -1.59 18.45
C ALA A 42 19.48 -2.75 18.12
N GLU A 43 18.96 -3.86 17.57
CA GLU A 43 19.73 -5.02 17.15
C GLU A 43 20.17 -4.97 15.68
N ALA A 44 19.70 -3.99 14.91
CA ALA A 44 20.01 -3.81 13.51
C ALA A 44 21.30 -3.01 13.30
N ASP A 45 21.99 -3.24 12.18
CA ASP A 45 23.04 -2.35 11.71
C ASP A 45 22.45 -1.08 11.09
N VAL A 46 21.26 -1.22 10.44
CA VAL A 46 20.51 -0.10 9.84
C VAL A 46 19.05 -0.18 10.25
N ALA A 47 18.51 0.93 10.73
CA ALA A 47 17.07 1.11 10.92
C ALA A 47 16.49 1.85 9.70
N VAL A 48 15.57 1.21 8.97
CA VAL A 48 14.86 1.80 7.85
C VAL A 48 13.44 2.14 8.31
N VAL A 49 13.12 3.43 8.34
CA VAL A 49 11.80 3.92 8.76
C VAL A 49 10.96 4.22 7.52
N ASN A 50 9.93 3.41 7.28
CA ASN A 50 8.96 3.64 6.21
C ASN A 50 7.90 4.63 6.68
N THR A 51 8.10 5.89 6.33
CA THR A 51 7.41 7.06 6.85
C THR A 51 6.06 7.32 6.18
N CYS A 52 5.15 7.93 6.90
CA CYS A 52 3.86 8.40 6.40
C CYS A 52 3.85 9.93 6.29
N GLY A 53 3.44 10.45 5.12
CA GLY A 53 3.42 11.88 4.81
C GLY A 53 2.04 12.41 4.46
N PHE A 54 0.94 11.72 4.83
CA PHE A 54 -0.39 12.05 4.34
C PHE A 54 -1.12 13.07 5.21
N ILE A 55 -1.17 12.88 6.52
CA ILE A 55 -1.80 13.78 7.50
C ILE A 55 -0.76 14.31 8.48
N GLU A 56 -1.01 15.46 9.10
CA GLU A 56 -0.05 16.12 9.98
C GLU A 56 0.37 15.25 11.17
N GLN A 57 -0.58 14.54 11.79
CA GLN A 57 -0.27 13.62 12.88
C GLN A 57 0.70 12.52 12.44
N ALA A 58 0.46 11.89 11.27
CA ALA A 58 1.34 10.85 10.77
C ALA A 58 2.72 11.35 10.35
N LYS A 59 2.83 12.62 9.92
CA LYS A 59 4.13 13.25 9.68
C LYS A 59 4.89 13.40 10.99
N LYS A 60 4.22 13.91 12.04
CA LYS A 60 4.82 14.06 13.36
C LYS A 60 5.28 12.70 13.88
N ASP A 61 4.42 11.68 13.87
CA ASP A 61 4.78 10.34 14.30
C ASP A 61 5.99 9.80 13.52
N SER A 62 6.09 10.11 12.23
CA SER A 62 7.23 9.70 11.39
C SER A 62 8.52 10.40 11.79
N ILE A 63 8.47 11.69 12.10
CA ILE A 63 9.64 12.47 12.56
C ILE A 63 10.06 11.99 13.95
N ASP A 64 9.12 11.83 14.88
CA ASP A 64 9.40 11.35 16.23
C ASP A 64 10.07 9.98 16.17
N THR A 65 9.57 9.05 15.35
CA THR A 65 10.17 7.72 15.17
C THR A 65 11.59 7.78 14.55
N LEU A 66 11.84 8.70 13.61
CA LEU A 66 13.19 8.88 13.05
C LEU A 66 14.17 9.39 14.11
N LEU A 67 13.74 10.30 14.98
CA LEU A 67 14.55 10.79 16.10
C LEU A 67 14.84 9.67 17.10
N GLU A 68 13.80 8.93 17.54
CA GLU A 68 13.95 7.78 18.44
C GLU A 68 14.91 6.73 17.86
N ALA A 69 14.78 6.39 16.57
CA ALA A 69 15.70 5.46 15.90
C ALA A 69 17.15 6.02 15.87
N SER A 70 17.30 7.34 15.73
CA SER A 70 18.61 7.99 15.69
C SER A 70 19.32 7.98 17.04
N GLU A 71 18.59 8.01 18.16
CA GLU A 71 19.15 7.87 19.51
C GLU A 71 19.81 6.50 19.71
N LEU A 72 19.38 5.47 18.98
CA LEU A 72 19.97 4.14 19.05
C LEU A 72 21.41 4.08 18.52
N LYS A 73 21.84 5.05 17.68
CA LYS A 73 23.22 5.10 17.15
C LYS A 73 24.29 5.26 18.22
N GLY A 74 23.92 5.78 19.38
CA GLY A 74 24.85 5.96 20.51
C GLY A 74 24.82 4.85 21.57
N SER A 75 23.80 4.01 21.56
CA SER A 75 23.51 3.06 22.64
C SER A 75 23.32 1.60 22.18
N GLY A 76 23.12 1.37 20.89
CA GLY A 76 22.83 0.05 20.31
C GLY A 76 23.85 -0.38 19.25
N ARG A 77 23.45 -1.37 18.47
CA ARG A 77 24.17 -1.83 17.28
C ARG A 77 23.97 -0.90 16.08
N THR A 78 22.91 -0.10 16.10
CA THR A 78 22.48 0.75 14.98
C THR A 78 23.54 1.76 14.60
N GLN A 79 24.00 1.70 13.35
CA GLN A 79 25.00 2.59 12.79
C GLN A 79 24.39 3.65 11.88
N ALA A 80 23.25 3.35 11.26
CA ALA A 80 22.57 4.27 10.34
C ALA A 80 21.06 4.19 10.46
N VAL A 81 20.41 5.35 10.22
CA VAL A 81 18.95 5.49 10.15
C VAL A 81 18.57 6.08 8.81
N VAL A 82 17.68 5.40 8.08
CA VAL A 82 17.29 5.77 6.73
C VAL A 82 15.79 5.99 6.66
N ALA A 83 15.39 7.18 6.23
CA ALA A 83 14.00 7.49 5.97
C ALA A 83 13.60 7.08 4.55
N VAL A 84 12.51 6.33 4.43
CA VAL A 84 11.86 5.97 3.15
C VAL A 84 10.37 6.26 3.25
N GLY A 85 9.62 6.01 2.18
CA GLY A 85 8.16 6.11 2.20
C GLY A 85 7.60 7.46 1.79
N CYS A 86 6.33 7.68 2.15
CA CYS A 86 5.57 8.82 1.62
C CYS A 86 6.09 10.19 2.08
N LEU A 87 6.60 10.31 3.32
CA LEU A 87 7.17 11.56 3.80
C LEU A 87 8.49 11.86 3.08
N ALA A 88 9.36 10.86 2.98
CA ALA A 88 10.64 10.95 2.26
C ALA A 88 10.41 11.29 0.78
N GLU A 89 9.44 10.66 0.11
CA GLU A 89 9.09 10.96 -1.28
C GLU A 89 8.56 12.37 -1.47
N ARG A 90 7.77 12.86 -0.53
CA ARG A 90 7.10 14.16 -0.65
C ARG A 90 7.98 15.34 -0.29
N TYR A 91 8.86 15.19 0.70
CA TYR A 91 9.65 16.28 1.27
C TYR A 91 11.16 16.07 1.15
N GLY A 92 11.64 14.90 0.79
CA GLY A 92 13.01 14.52 0.47
C GLY A 92 14.11 15.43 0.99
N ARG A 93 14.58 16.35 0.15
CA ARG A 93 15.68 17.28 0.49
C ARG A 93 15.34 18.20 1.68
N GLU A 94 14.08 18.65 1.79
CA GLU A 94 13.63 19.48 2.90
C GLU A 94 13.70 18.69 4.22
N LEU A 95 13.18 17.46 4.22
CA LEU A 95 13.26 16.56 5.37
C LEU A 95 14.73 16.28 5.78
N ALA A 96 15.61 16.07 4.82
CA ALA A 96 17.03 15.83 5.11
C ALA A 96 17.74 17.05 5.67
N ALA A 97 17.32 18.26 5.30
CA ALA A 97 17.89 19.49 5.83
C ALA A 97 17.44 19.77 7.27
N GLU A 98 16.17 19.46 7.58
CA GLU A 98 15.58 19.67 8.91
C GLU A 98 15.89 18.53 9.90
N LEU A 99 16.26 17.35 9.40
CA LEU A 99 16.55 16.15 10.20
C LEU A 99 17.92 15.55 9.86
N PRO A 100 19.01 16.25 10.22
CA PRO A 100 20.38 15.79 9.95
C PRO A 100 20.76 14.51 10.69
N GLU A 101 19.96 14.07 11.66
CA GLU A 101 20.12 12.82 12.39
C GLU A 101 19.86 11.59 11.49
N ALA A 102 19.04 11.71 10.45
CA ALA A 102 18.85 10.67 9.46
C ALA A 102 20.05 10.63 8.49
N ASP A 103 20.65 9.46 8.31
CA ASP A 103 21.84 9.30 7.45
C ASP A 103 21.50 9.36 5.97
N ALA A 104 20.23 9.04 5.61
CA ALA A 104 19.72 9.21 4.26
C ALA A 104 18.19 9.37 4.23
N VAL A 105 17.71 10.11 3.22
CA VAL A 105 16.28 10.26 2.88
C VAL A 105 16.09 9.83 1.44
N LEU A 106 15.49 8.65 1.25
CA LEU A 106 15.40 7.98 -0.04
C LEU A 106 13.96 7.92 -0.55
N GLY A 107 13.76 8.28 -1.81
CA GLY A 107 12.46 8.20 -2.47
C GLY A 107 12.13 6.81 -3.00
N PHE A 108 10.96 6.66 -3.61
CA PHE A 108 10.49 5.39 -4.17
C PHE A 108 11.41 4.84 -5.28
N ASP A 109 12.12 5.72 -6.00
CA ASP A 109 13.04 5.31 -7.07
C ASP A 109 14.24 4.52 -6.53
N SER A 110 14.58 4.72 -5.26
CA SER A 110 15.65 3.99 -4.57
C SER A 110 15.28 2.56 -4.16
N TYR A 111 14.00 2.20 -4.19
CA TYR A 111 13.53 0.90 -3.70
C TYR A 111 14.09 -0.29 -4.48
N ALA A 112 14.40 -0.10 -5.75
CA ALA A 112 14.95 -1.17 -6.60
C ALA A 112 16.35 -1.61 -6.14
N ASP A 113 17.18 -0.67 -5.66
CA ASP A 113 18.55 -0.89 -5.21
C ASP A 113 18.78 -0.50 -3.74
N LEU A 114 17.75 -0.60 -2.91
CA LEU A 114 17.85 -0.23 -1.50
C LEU A 114 18.97 -1.01 -0.80
N SER A 115 19.12 -2.31 -1.09
CA SER A 115 20.17 -3.16 -0.52
C SER A 115 21.58 -2.62 -0.77
N GLY A 116 21.86 -2.19 -2.01
CA GLY A 116 23.16 -1.58 -2.37
C GLY A 116 23.36 -0.24 -1.67
N GLN A 117 22.35 0.61 -1.62
CA GLN A 117 22.44 1.92 -0.97
C GLN A 117 22.67 1.80 0.54
N LEU A 118 21.99 0.88 1.24
CA LEU A 118 22.21 0.65 2.67
C LEU A 118 23.63 0.18 2.97
N ARG A 119 24.22 -0.68 2.09
CA ARG A 119 25.62 -1.07 2.24
C ARG A 119 26.55 0.10 2.06
N ALA A 120 26.34 0.91 1.03
CA ALA A 120 27.14 2.11 0.79
C ALA A 120 27.07 3.09 1.96
N ILE A 121 25.91 3.27 2.58
CA ILE A 121 25.72 4.12 3.77
C ILE A 121 26.56 3.60 4.95
N LEU A 122 26.50 2.30 5.22
CA LEU A 122 27.33 1.68 6.28
C LEU A 122 28.83 1.77 5.99
N ASP A 123 29.22 1.82 4.71
CA ASP A 123 30.59 2.01 4.28
C ASP A 123 31.01 3.50 4.23
N GLY A 124 30.15 4.40 4.75
CA GLY A 124 30.42 5.84 4.92
C GLY A 124 29.94 6.73 3.77
N ALA A 125 29.26 6.18 2.75
CA ALA A 125 28.67 7.01 1.69
C ALA A 125 27.47 7.80 2.22
N ARG A 126 27.29 9.00 1.68
CA ARG A 126 26.10 9.84 1.90
C ARG A 126 25.41 10.04 0.56
N PRO A 127 24.39 9.21 0.23
CA PRO A 127 23.67 9.37 -1.01
C PRO A 127 22.95 10.73 -1.03
N GLU A 128 22.77 11.27 -2.24
CA GLU A 128 21.97 12.48 -2.39
C GLU A 128 20.54 12.24 -1.93
N SER A 129 20.02 13.17 -1.12
CA SER A 129 18.66 13.10 -0.64
C SER A 129 17.68 13.22 -1.79
N HIS A 130 16.60 12.47 -1.72
CA HIS A 130 15.55 12.49 -2.73
C HIS A 130 15.07 13.92 -3.02
N VAL A 131 14.98 14.26 -4.31
CA VAL A 131 14.41 15.53 -4.77
C VAL A 131 12.97 15.29 -5.20
N PRO A 132 11.98 15.81 -4.47
CA PRO A 132 10.59 15.64 -4.82
C PRO A 132 10.28 16.13 -6.23
N SER A 133 9.56 15.33 -7.00
CA SER A 133 9.12 15.67 -8.35
C SER A 133 7.63 15.41 -8.52
N ASP A 134 6.99 16.17 -9.38
CA ASP A 134 5.58 15.92 -9.71
C ASP A 134 5.47 14.71 -10.64
N ARG A 135 5.22 13.54 -10.07
CA ARG A 135 5.13 12.26 -10.79
C ARG A 135 4.00 12.20 -11.81
N ARG A 136 3.04 13.11 -11.77
CA ARG A 136 2.01 13.25 -12.81
C ARG A 136 2.62 13.62 -14.16
N ARG A 137 3.75 14.32 -14.17
CA ARG A 137 4.46 14.75 -15.39
C ARG A 137 5.26 13.61 -16.05
N LEU A 138 5.53 12.54 -15.32
CA LEU A 138 6.31 11.40 -15.79
C LEU A 138 5.46 10.38 -16.57
N LEU A 139 4.13 10.54 -16.56
CA LEU A 139 3.21 9.60 -17.19
C LEU A 139 2.44 10.26 -18.34
N PRO A 140 2.30 9.56 -19.48
CA PRO A 140 1.49 10.04 -20.59
C PRO A 140 0.05 10.34 -20.18
N LEU A 141 -0.58 11.29 -20.86
CA LEU A 141 -1.92 11.79 -20.52
C LEU A 141 -3.02 10.73 -20.74
N THR A 142 -2.79 9.78 -21.63
CA THR A 142 -3.78 8.75 -21.95
C THR A 142 -3.35 7.37 -21.44
N PRO A 143 -4.28 6.49 -21.03
CA PRO A 143 -3.98 5.13 -20.63
C PRO A 143 -3.25 4.31 -21.71
N THR A 144 -3.56 4.55 -22.96
CA THR A 144 -2.93 3.87 -24.10
C THR A 144 -1.47 4.27 -24.27
N GLN A 145 -1.15 5.57 -24.16
CA GLN A 145 0.22 6.06 -24.20
C GLN A 145 1.04 5.56 -23.00
N ARG A 146 0.44 5.50 -21.81
CA ARG A 146 1.09 4.93 -20.62
C ARG A 146 1.54 3.48 -20.82
N ARG A 147 0.84 2.74 -21.65
CA ARG A 147 1.19 1.34 -21.95
C ARG A 147 2.37 1.21 -22.92
N ALA A 148 2.49 2.14 -23.87
CA ALA A 148 3.44 2.06 -24.97
C ALA A 148 4.78 2.80 -24.72
N GLU A 149 4.75 3.92 -24.00
CA GLU A 149 5.85 4.89 -23.96
C GLU A 149 6.29 5.29 -22.55
N ALA A 150 5.69 4.72 -21.50
CA ALA A 150 6.02 5.14 -20.13
C ALA A 150 7.49 4.82 -19.84
N PRO A 151 8.33 5.82 -19.50
CA PRO A 151 9.64 5.56 -18.93
C PRO A 151 9.48 4.66 -17.71
N ALA A 152 10.47 3.83 -17.42
CA ALA A 152 10.48 2.96 -16.25
C ALA A 152 10.40 3.82 -14.98
N VAL A 153 9.20 4.13 -14.51
CA VAL A 153 8.97 4.83 -13.26
C VAL A 153 8.87 3.79 -12.18
N ALA A 154 9.79 3.81 -11.22
CA ALA A 154 9.70 2.96 -10.05
C ALA A 154 8.48 3.40 -9.23
N MET A 155 7.52 2.50 -9.13
CA MET A 155 6.36 2.68 -8.24
C MET A 155 6.39 1.58 -7.18
N PRO A 156 6.16 1.91 -5.91
CA PRO A 156 6.15 0.90 -4.87
C PRO A 156 5.21 -0.26 -5.23
N GLY A 157 5.74 -1.48 -5.23
CA GLY A 157 4.98 -2.69 -5.54
C GLY A 157 4.62 -2.92 -7.00
N MET A 158 5.15 -2.14 -7.94
CA MET A 158 4.82 -2.30 -9.36
C MET A 158 5.96 -2.91 -10.19
N GLY A 159 7.14 -3.11 -9.60
CA GLY A 159 8.35 -3.50 -10.32
C GLY A 159 8.85 -2.39 -11.26
N GLN A 160 10.04 -2.55 -11.83
CA GLN A 160 10.46 -1.70 -12.95
C GLN A 160 9.71 -2.18 -14.20
N ARG A 161 8.91 -1.31 -14.79
CA ARG A 161 8.31 -1.57 -16.09
C ARG A 161 9.32 -1.20 -17.18
N GLY A 162 10.00 -2.20 -17.71
CA GLY A 162 10.45 -2.15 -19.09
C GLY A 162 9.27 -2.28 -20.07
N PRO A 163 9.46 -2.17 -21.39
CA PRO A 163 8.43 -2.51 -22.37
C PRO A 163 7.87 -3.89 -21.97
N LEU A 164 6.58 -3.95 -21.68
CA LEU A 164 5.91 -5.17 -21.25
C LEU A 164 5.95 -6.19 -22.38
N ASP A 165 6.88 -7.11 -22.31
CA ASP A 165 6.71 -8.38 -22.98
C ASP A 165 5.67 -9.16 -22.19
N LEU A 166 4.52 -9.40 -22.78
CA LEU A 166 3.41 -10.11 -22.13
C LEU A 166 3.80 -11.56 -21.75
N ALA A 167 4.92 -12.06 -22.29
CA ALA A 167 5.50 -13.34 -21.95
C ALA A 167 6.18 -13.35 -20.56
N ASP A 168 6.61 -12.19 -20.04
CA ASP A 168 7.26 -12.06 -18.73
C ASP A 168 6.26 -11.86 -17.58
N VAL A 169 4.96 -11.90 -17.85
CA VAL A 169 3.90 -11.47 -16.92
C VAL A 169 3.58 -12.49 -15.84
N ALA A 170 4.04 -13.70 -15.91
CA ALA A 170 3.76 -14.66 -14.85
C ALA A 170 4.90 -15.63 -14.63
N PRO A 171 5.72 -15.44 -13.62
CA PRO A 171 6.34 -16.62 -13.02
C PRO A 171 5.20 -17.53 -12.56
N ALA A 172 5.27 -18.81 -12.92
CA ALA A 172 4.25 -19.80 -12.62
C ALA A 172 3.97 -19.98 -11.11
N SER A 173 4.72 -19.27 -10.25
CA SER A 173 4.59 -19.30 -8.80
C SER A 173 5.21 -18.04 -8.17
N GLY A 174 4.40 -17.24 -7.51
CA GLY A 174 4.83 -16.14 -6.67
C GLY A 174 4.49 -14.72 -7.18
N PRO A 175 4.58 -13.73 -6.33
CA PRO A 175 4.33 -12.34 -6.71
C PRO A 175 5.43 -11.83 -7.64
N PRO A 176 5.11 -10.98 -8.64
CA PRO A 176 6.09 -10.38 -9.56
C PRO A 176 7.08 -9.46 -8.84
N VAL A 177 6.76 -9.03 -7.65
CA VAL A 177 7.64 -8.32 -6.72
C VAL A 177 7.97 -9.27 -5.57
N VAL A 178 9.25 -9.41 -5.26
CA VAL A 178 9.70 -10.13 -4.08
C VAL A 178 9.05 -9.50 -2.86
N ARG A 179 8.39 -10.31 -2.02
CA ARG A 179 7.71 -9.86 -0.81
C ARG A 179 8.01 -10.85 0.31
N ALA A 180 8.27 -10.35 1.52
CA ALA A 180 8.38 -11.15 2.73
C ALA A 180 7.34 -10.70 3.74
N ARG A 181 6.69 -11.64 4.40
CA ARG A 181 5.74 -11.33 5.48
C ARG A 181 6.54 -10.83 6.69
N LEU A 182 6.10 -9.69 7.23
CA LEU A 182 6.66 -9.11 8.46
C LEU A 182 5.86 -9.49 9.71
N ASP A 183 4.72 -10.15 9.54
CA ASP A 183 3.88 -10.65 10.62
C ASP A 183 3.21 -11.97 10.28
N ASN A 184 2.58 -12.59 11.29
CA ASN A 184 1.86 -13.86 11.17
C ASN A 184 0.33 -13.67 11.29
N ARG A 185 -0.19 -12.44 11.06
CA ARG A 185 -1.63 -12.19 11.12
C ARG A 185 -2.36 -13.03 10.06
N PRO A 186 -3.58 -13.53 10.38
CA PRO A 186 -4.38 -14.32 9.44
C PRO A 186 -4.97 -13.46 8.31
N TRP A 187 -4.67 -12.19 8.25
CA TRP A 187 -5.04 -11.29 7.17
C TRP A 187 -3.81 -10.55 6.61
N ALA A 188 -3.89 -10.16 5.35
CA ALA A 188 -2.82 -9.42 4.70
C ALA A 188 -3.38 -8.38 3.71
N PRO A 189 -2.72 -7.22 3.59
CA PRO A 189 -3.02 -6.30 2.50
C PRO A 189 -2.54 -6.88 1.16
N LEU A 190 -3.37 -6.72 0.13
CA LEU A 190 -3.09 -7.14 -1.25
C LEU A 190 -3.22 -5.93 -2.16
N LYS A 191 -2.09 -5.41 -2.64
CA LYS A 191 -2.06 -4.23 -3.51
C LYS A 191 -2.57 -4.60 -4.90
N ILE A 192 -3.64 -3.92 -5.34
CA ILE A 192 -4.21 -4.10 -6.68
C ILE A 192 -3.84 -2.97 -7.63
N ALA A 193 -3.56 -1.79 -7.12
CA ALA A 193 -3.14 -0.63 -7.91
C ALA A 193 -2.34 0.36 -7.06
N SER A 194 -1.70 1.32 -7.72
CA SER A 194 -0.98 2.43 -7.09
C SER A 194 -1.24 3.73 -7.84
N GLY A 195 -1.18 4.86 -7.10
CA GLY A 195 -1.44 6.18 -7.65
C GLY A 195 -2.92 6.53 -7.78
N CYS A 196 -3.22 7.74 -8.23
CA CYS A 196 -4.59 8.22 -8.37
C CYS A 196 -4.73 9.28 -9.45
N ASP A 197 -5.72 9.15 -10.33
CA ASP A 197 -6.02 10.12 -11.39
C ASP A 197 -6.99 11.23 -10.95
N ARG A 198 -7.46 11.18 -9.71
CA ARG A 198 -8.38 12.19 -9.19
C ARG A 198 -7.65 13.49 -8.85
N ARG A 199 -8.36 14.60 -9.05
CA ARG A 199 -7.87 15.96 -8.78
C ARG A 199 -8.58 16.58 -7.56
N CYS A 200 -8.57 15.85 -6.44
CA CYS A 200 -9.14 16.38 -5.19
C CYS A 200 -8.25 17.52 -4.68
N ALA A 201 -8.86 18.68 -4.37
CA ALA A 201 -8.13 19.90 -4.02
C ALA A 201 -7.22 19.76 -2.77
N PHE A 202 -7.56 18.84 -1.87
CA PHE A 202 -6.85 18.61 -0.60
C PHE A 202 -5.83 17.46 -0.67
N CYS A 203 -5.76 16.73 -1.79
CA CYS A 203 -5.02 15.45 -1.84
C CYS A 203 -3.74 15.58 -2.68
N ALA A 204 -2.60 15.32 -2.04
CA ALA A 204 -1.30 15.34 -2.68
C ALA A 204 -0.89 13.99 -3.31
N ILE A 205 -1.65 12.91 -3.13
CA ILE A 205 -1.30 11.57 -3.61
C ILE A 205 -0.88 11.55 -5.09
N PRO A 206 -1.61 12.17 -6.05
CA PRO A 206 -1.20 12.15 -7.44
C PRO A 206 0.18 12.77 -7.68
N MET A 207 0.59 13.73 -6.86
CA MET A 207 1.89 14.40 -7.00
C MET A 207 3.05 13.44 -6.72
N PHE A 208 2.98 12.68 -5.62
CA PHE A 208 4.11 11.86 -5.18
C PHE A 208 3.96 10.37 -5.48
N ARG A 209 2.74 9.83 -5.65
CA ARG A 209 2.52 8.44 -6.09
C ARG A 209 2.22 8.32 -7.59
N GLY A 210 1.97 9.43 -8.27
CA GLY A 210 1.70 9.45 -9.70
C GLY A 210 0.26 9.10 -10.08
N ALA A 211 0.05 8.90 -11.39
CA ALA A 211 -1.23 8.48 -11.93
C ALA A 211 -1.60 7.06 -11.51
N PHE A 212 -2.88 6.73 -11.61
CA PHE A 212 -3.39 5.41 -11.28
C PHE A 212 -2.84 4.34 -12.23
N VAL A 213 -2.24 3.30 -11.65
CA VAL A 213 -1.70 2.16 -12.40
C VAL A 213 -2.17 0.88 -11.74
N SER A 214 -2.95 0.09 -12.49
CA SER A 214 -3.44 -1.23 -12.05
C SER A 214 -2.33 -2.28 -12.18
N ARG A 215 -2.29 -3.20 -11.22
CA ARG A 215 -1.56 -4.46 -11.39
C ARG A 215 -2.37 -5.40 -12.26
N HIS A 216 -1.68 -6.23 -13.06
CA HIS A 216 -2.36 -7.22 -13.87
C HIS A 216 -3.15 -8.21 -13.00
N PRO A 217 -4.40 -8.58 -13.38
CA PRO A 217 -5.24 -9.47 -12.58
C PRO A 217 -4.57 -10.80 -12.21
N ASP A 218 -3.78 -11.39 -13.14
CA ASP A 218 -3.10 -12.65 -12.89
C ASP A 218 -2.02 -12.53 -11.83
N ALA A 219 -1.29 -11.41 -11.83
CA ALA A 219 -0.28 -11.12 -10.80
C ALA A 219 -0.92 -10.93 -9.40
N VAL A 220 -2.09 -10.29 -9.36
CA VAL A 220 -2.84 -10.11 -8.11
C VAL A 220 -3.33 -11.47 -7.57
N VAL A 221 -3.87 -12.33 -8.44
CA VAL A 221 -4.33 -13.67 -8.05
C VAL A 221 -3.16 -14.56 -7.63
N ALA A 222 -2.02 -14.48 -8.33
CA ALA A 222 -0.82 -15.24 -7.95
C ALA A 222 -0.32 -14.86 -6.55
N GLU A 223 -0.29 -13.57 -6.23
CA GLU A 223 0.08 -13.10 -4.89
C GLU A 223 -0.95 -13.51 -3.83
N ALA A 224 -2.23 -13.49 -4.16
CA ALA A 224 -3.28 -13.98 -3.25
C ALA A 224 -3.10 -15.46 -2.89
N ARG A 225 -2.74 -16.31 -3.87
CA ARG A 225 -2.40 -17.74 -3.63
C ARG A 225 -1.16 -17.86 -2.74
N TRP A 226 -0.11 -17.12 -3.04
CA TRP A 226 1.10 -17.09 -2.25
C TRP A 226 0.84 -16.70 -0.78
N LEU A 227 -0.07 -15.74 -0.54
CA LEU A 227 -0.50 -15.36 0.81
C LEU A 227 -1.31 -16.47 1.49
N ALA A 228 -2.24 -17.12 0.77
CA ALA A 228 -3.04 -18.22 1.29
C ALA A 228 -2.18 -19.44 1.70
N GLU A 229 -1.17 -19.79 0.90
CA GLU A 229 -0.19 -20.83 1.19
C GLU A 229 0.60 -20.55 2.49
N ARG A 230 0.67 -19.27 2.91
CA ARG A 230 1.31 -18.81 4.16
C ARG A 230 0.33 -18.61 5.31
N GLY A 231 -0.87 -19.18 5.19
CA GLY A 231 -1.87 -19.17 6.26
C GLY A 231 -2.73 -17.92 6.33
N VAL A 232 -2.63 -17.01 5.35
CA VAL A 232 -3.52 -15.84 5.27
C VAL A 232 -4.92 -16.33 4.90
N LYS A 233 -5.92 -15.96 5.70
CA LYS A 233 -7.34 -16.28 5.53
C LYS A 233 -8.13 -15.13 4.92
N GLU A 234 -7.69 -13.91 5.11
CA GLU A 234 -8.33 -12.71 4.59
C GLU A 234 -7.33 -11.84 3.83
N VAL A 235 -7.70 -11.45 2.60
CA VAL A 235 -6.96 -10.42 1.87
C VAL A 235 -7.74 -9.12 1.88
N PHE A 236 -7.02 -8.02 2.16
CA PHE A 236 -7.53 -6.66 2.14
C PHE A 236 -7.03 -5.95 0.89
N LEU A 237 -7.92 -5.66 -0.06
CA LEU A 237 -7.53 -5.02 -1.33
C LEU A 237 -7.13 -3.56 -1.10
N VAL A 238 -5.93 -3.22 -1.52
CA VAL A 238 -5.32 -1.91 -1.29
C VAL A 238 -5.07 -1.18 -2.60
N SER A 239 -5.59 0.03 -2.69
CA SER A 239 -5.29 1.03 -3.72
C SER A 239 -5.68 2.43 -3.23
N GLU A 240 -5.45 3.49 -3.99
CA GLU A 240 -6.00 4.83 -3.69
C GLU A 240 -7.44 5.00 -4.16
N ASN A 241 -7.84 4.20 -5.15
CA ASN A 241 -9.21 4.19 -5.68
C ASN A 241 -9.50 2.84 -6.34
N SER A 242 -10.01 1.89 -5.58
CA SER A 242 -10.28 0.54 -6.09
C SER A 242 -11.34 0.51 -7.19
N THR A 243 -12.28 1.46 -7.21
CA THR A 243 -13.30 1.56 -8.29
C THR A 243 -12.72 1.85 -9.67
N SER A 244 -11.50 2.42 -9.73
CA SER A 244 -10.80 2.70 -10.99
C SER A 244 -9.93 1.52 -11.47
N TYR A 245 -9.90 0.40 -10.75
CA TYR A 245 -9.08 -0.75 -11.14
C TYR A 245 -9.42 -1.26 -12.54
N GLY A 246 -8.40 -1.44 -13.37
CA GLY A 246 -8.51 -1.91 -14.75
C GLY A 246 -8.79 -0.81 -15.78
N LYS A 247 -9.10 0.42 -15.37
CA LYS A 247 -9.36 1.53 -16.28
C LYS A 247 -8.17 1.79 -17.22
N ASP A 248 -6.96 1.77 -16.68
CA ASP A 248 -5.71 1.91 -17.43
C ASP A 248 -5.37 0.66 -18.26
N LEU A 249 -5.95 -0.49 -17.93
CA LEU A 249 -5.87 -1.72 -18.71
C LEU A 249 -6.92 -1.80 -19.83
N GLY A 250 -7.82 -0.80 -19.94
CA GLY A 250 -8.90 -0.77 -20.92
C GLY A 250 -10.12 -1.63 -20.54
N ASP A 251 -10.22 -2.07 -19.28
CA ASP A 251 -11.33 -2.87 -18.77
C ASP A 251 -11.93 -2.24 -17.52
N LEU A 252 -13.03 -1.51 -17.70
CA LEU A 252 -13.75 -0.89 -16.57
C LEU A 252 -14.39 -1.91 -15.62
N GLY A 253 -14.65 -3.14 -16.09
CA GLY A 253 -15.21 -4.25 -15.30
C GLY A 253 -14.14 -5.16 -14.69
N ALA A 254 -12.85 -4.76 -14.69
CA ALA A 254 -11.77 -5.62 -14.23
C ALA A 254 -11.90 -6.00 -12.75
N LEU A 255 -12.37 -5.10 -11.89
CA LEU A 255 -12.57 -5.41 -10.47
C LEU A 255 -13.70 -6.44 -10.28
N GLU A 256 -14.80 -6.30 -11.01
CA GLU A 256 -15.91 -7.24 -11.01
C GLU A 256 -15.47 -8.67 -11.42
N LYS A 257 -14.52 -8.74 -12.36
CA LYS A 257 -13.95 -10.02 -12.84
C LYS A 257 -12.87 -10.57 -11.89
N LEU A 258 -12.14 -9.69 -11.19
CA LEU A 258 -11.10 -10.07 -10.26
C LEU A 258 -11.66 -10.69 -8.98
N LEU A 259 -12.76 -10.14 -8.44
CA LEU A 259 -13.32 -10.58 -7.16
C LEU A 259 -13.68 -12.07 -7.12
N PRO A 260 -14.41 -12.63 -8.10
CA PRO A 260 -14.69 -14.09 -8.12
C PRO A 260 -13.42 -14.94 -8.22
N ARG A 261 -12.39 -14.46 -8.93
CA ARG A 261 -11.11 -15.17 -9.04
C ARG A 261 -10.35 -15.22 -7.72
N LEU A 262 -10.38 -14.12 -6.96
CA LEU A 262 -9.80 -14.08 -5.61
C LEU A 262 -10.55 -14.98 -4.64
N ALA A 263 -11.87 -14.99 -4.74
CA ALA A 263 -12.71 -15.84 -3.93
C ALA A 263 -12.54 -17.35 -4.21
N ALA A 264 -12.12 -17.68 -5.42
CA ALA A 264 -11.81 -19.05 -5.81
C ALA A 264 -10.40 -19.51 -5.40
N VAL A 265 -9.61 -18.66 -4.71
CA VAL A 265 -8.29 -19.03 -4.19
C VAL A 265 -8.47 -19.94 -2.98
N ASP A 266 -7.95 -21.17 -3.06
CA ASP A 266 -8.00 -22.12 -1.97
C ASP A 266 -7.25 -21.57 -0.74
N GLY A 267 -7.88 -21.72 0.43
CA GLY A 267 -7.33 -21.23 1.70
C GLY A 267 -7.72 -19.80 2.05
N LEU A 268 -8.20 -18.97 1.12
CA LEU A 268 -8.80 -17.69 1.42
C LEU A 268 -10.27 -17.86 1.81
N GLU A 269 -10.64 -17.23 2.93
CA GLU A 269 -12.02 -17.24 3.44
C GLU A 269 -12.70 -15.89 3.20
N TRP A 270 -11.91 -14.81 3.07
CA TRP A 270 -12.40 -13.46 3.01
C TRP A 270 -11.63 -12.60 2.03
N VAL A 271 -12.36 -11.79 1.24
CA VAL A 271 -11.82 -10.72 0.41
C VAL A 271 -12.45 -9.41 0.84
N ARG A 272 -11.67 -8.51 1.43
CA ARG A 272 -12.14 -7.18 1.85
C ARG A 272 -11.84 -6.16 0.77
N VAL A 273 -12.87 -5.48 0.27
CA VAL A 273 -12.74 -4.41 -0.72
C VAL A 273 -12.85 -3.05 -0.02
N SER A 274 -11.89 -2.18 -0.25
CA SER A 274 -11.85 -0.82 0.33
C SER A 274 -11.51 0.22 -0.71
N TYR A 275 -11.47 1.47 -0.29
CA TYR A 275 -11.12 2.61 -1.15
C TYR A 275 -12.05 2.76 -2.36
N LEU A 276 -13.32 2.44 -2.17
CA LEU A 276 -14.36 2.61 -3.18
C LEU A 276 -14.83 4.07 -3.21
N GLN A 277 -14.98 4.60 -4.43
CA GLN A 277 -15.56 5.91 -4.64
C GLN A 277 -17.05 5.75 -4.94
N PRO A 278 -17.96 6.25 -4.09
CA PRO A 278 -19.40 6.03 -4.25
C PRO A 278 -19.96 6.43 -5.62
N ALA A 279 -19.43 7.52 -6.19
CA ALA A 279 -19.85 8.02 -7.50
C ALA A 279 -19.41 7.15 -8.69
N GLU A 280 -18.49 6.20 -8.47
CA GLU A 280 -17.94 5.31 -9.50
C GLU A 280 -18.35 3.85 -9.30
N ILE A 281 -19.13 3.56 -8.25
CA ILE A 281 -19.62 2.19 -8.01
C ILE A 281 -20.65 1.83 -9.08
N ARG A 282 -20.37 0.76 -9.79
CA ARG A 282 -21.24 0.20 -10.83
C ARG A 282 -22.14 -0.91 -10.26
N PRO A 283 -23.34 -1.12 -10.81
CA PRO A 283 -24.22 -2.22 -10.37
C PRO A 283 -23.53 -3.59 -10.40
N GLY A 284 -22.76 -3.90 -11.45
CA GLY A 284 -22.02 -5.16 -11.55
C GLY A 284 -20.96 -5.34 -10.46
N LEU A 285 -20.36 -4.25 -9.96
CA LEU A 285 -19.45 -4.34 -8.82
C LEU A 285 -20.21 -4.73 -7.55
N ILE A 286 -21.39 -4.15 -7.32
CA ILE A 286 -22.24 -4.52 -6.17
C ILE A 286 -22.64 -5.99 -6.26
N GLU A 287 -23.05 -6.46 -7.45
CA GLU A 287 -23.40 -7.86 -7.67
C GLU A 287 -22.22 -8.80 -7.41
N ALA A 288 -21.02 -8.47 -7.94
CA ALA A 288 -19.82 -9.24 -7.70
C ALA A 288 -19.42 -9.27 -6.21
N MET A 289 -19.68 -8.19 -5.48
CA MET A 289 -19.41 -8.09 -4.06
C MET A 289 -20.41 -8.87 -3.21
N LEU A 290 -21.70 -8.86 -3.54
CA LEU A 290 -22.74 -9.58 -2.80
C LEU A 290 -22.71 -11.09 -3.04
N GLY A 291 -22.00 -11.53 -4.05
CA GLY A 291 -21.91 -12.92 -4.46
C GLY A 291 -23.05 -13.35 -5.37
N ASP A 292 -22.88 -14.54 -5.92
CA ASP A 292 -23.86 -15.21 -6.76
C ASP A 292 -25.12 -15.57 -5.92
N ARG A 293 -26.30 -15.61 -6.60
CA ARG A 293 -27.59 -16.03 -6.05
C ARG A 293 -27.61 -17.45 -5.46
N GLN A 294 -26.50 -18.18 -5.55
CA GLN A 294 -26.33 -19.54 -5.00
C GLN A 294 -25.73 -19.54 -3.57
N GLY A 295 -25.61 -18.38 -2.91
CA GLY A 295 -25.35 -18.30 -1.48
C GLY A 295 -23.90 -18.49 -1.04
N ARG A 296 -22.93 -18.49 -1.94
CA ARG A 296 -21.53 -18.38 -1.55
C ARG A 296 -21.20 -16.91 -1.34
N ALA A 297 -21.21 -16.47 -0.10
CA ALA A 297 -20.78 -15.13 0.27
C ALA A 297 -19.28 -14.99 0.00
N VAL A 298 -18.94 -14.34 -1.11
CA VAL A 298 -17.59 -14.25 -1.65
C VAL A 298 -16.82 -13.07 -1.09
N VAL A 299 -17.52 -12.04 -0.65
CA VAL A 299 -16.89 -10.79 -0.24
C VAL A 299 -17.64 -10.22 0.95
N ARG A 300 -16.97 -10.04 2.09
CA ARG A 300 -17.53 -9.27 3.18
C ARG A 300 -17.00 -7.84 3.11
N HIS A 301 -17.94 -6.89 3.09
CA HIS A 301 -17.66 -5.47 2.90
C HIS A 301 -17.35 -4.80 4.21
N PHE A 302 -16.35 -3.97 4.17
CA PHE A 302 -16.21 -2.85 5.08
C PHE A 302 -16.36 -1.55 4.28
N VAL A 303 -17.55 -0.96 4.36
CA VAL A 303 -17.71 0.45 4.02
C VAL A 303 -17.27 1.20 5.27
N PRO A 304 -16.21 2.02 5.25
CA PRO A 304 -15.88 2.83 6.40
C PRO A 304 -17.06 3.71 6.73
N ALA A 305 -17.56 3.59 7.96
CA ALA A 305 -18.69 4.37 8.48
C ALA A 305 -18.41 5.89 8.59
N CYS A 306 -17.21 6.32 8.21
CA CYS A 306 -16.80 7.71 8.10
C CYS A 306 -16.99 8.23 6.68
N LEU A 307 -18.20 8.21 6.14
CA LEU A 307 -18.57 9.05 5.04
C LEU A 307 -18.80 10.47 5.57
N VAL A 308 -17.77 11.31 5.42
CA VAL A 308 -17.96 12.75 5.51
C VAL A 308 -19.11 13.11 4.59
N ARG A 309 -20.13 13.78 5.13
CA ARG A 309 -21.26 14.33 4.39
C ARG A 309 -20.74 15.28 3.32
N THR A 310 -20.59 14.77 2.10
CA THR A 310 -20.34 15.57 0.90
C THR A 310 -21.61 15.49 0.04
N ALA A 311 -21.80 16.44 -0.85
CA ALA A 311 -22.90 16.42 -1.82
C ALA A 311 -22.99 15.10 -2.61
N ALA A 312 -21.88 14.37 -2.74
CA ALA A 312 -21.82 13.03 -3.31
C ALA A 312 -22.49 11.95 -2.41
N ALA A 313 -22.44 12.11 -1.08
CA ALA A 313 -23.13 11.22 -0.15
C ALA A 313 -24.65 11.37 -0.26
N ASP A 314 -25.15 12.58 -0.50
CA ASP A 314 -26.59 12.82 -0.72
C ASP A 314 -27.06 12.23 -2.06
N ALA A 315 -26.22 12.18 -3.09
CA ALA A 315 -26.52 11.52 -4.36
C ALA A 315 -26.56 9.98 -4.19
N ALA A 316 -25.66 9.39 -3.41
CA ALA A 316 -25.66 7.97 -3.10
C ALA A 316 -26.86 7.56 -2.25
N LEU A 317 -27.28 8.40 -1.29
CA LEU A 317 -28.50 8.18 -0.50
C LEU A 317 -29.79 8.25 -1.34
N ARG A 318 -29.83 9.10 -2.36
CA ARG A 318 -30.95 9.12 -3.34
C ARG A 318 -30.97 7.86 -4.21
N TRP A 319 -29.82 7.25 -4.46
CA TRP A 319 -29.71 6.02 -5.23
C TRP A 319 -30.22 4.80 -4.45
N HIS A 320 -29.95 4.73 -3.12
CA HIS A 320 -30.51 3.69 -2.24
C HIS A 320 -32.07 3.71 -2.15
N GLY A 321 -32.69 4.83 -2.46
CA GLY A 321 -34.16 4.91 -2.55
C GLY A 321 -34.78 4.18 -3.77
N ARG A 322 -33.97 3.72 -4.70
CA ARG A 322 -34.40 2.98 -5.91
C ARG A 322 -34.17 1.47 -5.84
N LEU A 323 -33.58 0.96 -4.76
CA LEU A 323 -33.50 -0.50 -4.55
C LEU A 323 -34.88 -1.04 -4.21
N PRO A 324 -35.34 -2.16 -4.84
CA PRO A 324 -36.56 -2.81 -4.42
C PRO A 324 -36.48 -3.18 -2.94
N ARG A 325 -37.58 -2.99 -2.22
CA ARG A 325 -37.72 -3.32 -0.81
C ARG A 325 -37.47 -4.81 -0.59
N ALA A 326 -36.23 -5.20 -0.36
CA ALA A 326 -35.88 -6.46 0.24
C ALA A 326 -35.71 -6.19 1.74
N ASP A 327 -36.67 -6.65 2.50
CA ASP A 327 -36.74 -6.80 3.95
C ASP A 327 -36.11 -5.74 4.84
N ARG A 328 -36.97 -4.86 5.37
CA ARG A 328 -36.74 -4.03 6.56
C ARG A 328 -36.69 -4.91 7.81
N ALA A 329 -35.60 -5.58 8.05
CA ALA A 329 -35.40 -6.28 9.31
C ALA A 329 -33.95 -6.19 9.80
N HIS A 330 -33.39 -5.00 9.83
CA HIS A 330 -32.33 -4.62 10.78
C HIS A 330 -32.32 -3.09 10.85
N SER A 331 -33.16 -2.55 11.74
CA SER A 331 -33.09 -1.15 12.15
C SER A 331 -31.78 -0.96 12.90
N VAL A 332 -30.79 -0.38 12.22
CA VAL A 332 -29.65 0.23 12.92
C VAL A 332 -30.21 1.46 13.61
N ALA A 333 -30.31 1.40 14.93
CA ALA A 333 -30.64 2.53 15.78
C ALA A 333 -29.74 3.72 15.40
N ARG A 334 -30.34 4.88 15.14
CA ARG A 334 -29.61 6.14 14.95
C ARG A 334 -28.83 6.40 16.24
N PRO A 335 -27.51 6.55 16.21
CA PRO A 335 -26.81 7.11 17.37
C PRO A 335 -27.21 8.58 17.45
N ASP A 336 -27.63 8.95 18.63
CA ASP A 336 -27.92 10.32 19.03
C ASP A 336 -26.69 11.20 18.84
N ARG A 337 -26.88 12.51 18.64
CA ARG A 337 -25.85 13.50 18.34
C ARG A 337 -24.78 13.53 19.44
N GLY A 338 -23.70 12.78 19.26
CA GLY A 338 -22.52 12.73 20.11
C GLY A 338 -21.24 12.97 19.29
N ASP A 339 -20.33 13.67 19.92
CA ASP A 339 -19.03 14.15 19.54
C ASP A 339 -18.24 13.27 18.51
N PRO A 340 -17.59 13.84 17.46
CA PRO A 340 -16.80 13.11 16.48
C PRO A 340 -15.61 12.31 17.03
N LEU A 341 -15.22 12.51 18.28
CA LEU A 341 -14.09 11.84 18.92
C LEU A 341 -14.45 10.47 19.57
N GLU A 342 -15.72 10.07 19.60
CA GLU A 342 -16.11 8.79 20.21
C GLU A 342 -15.96 7.56 19.30
N CYS A 343 -15.63 7.73 18.03
CA CYS A 343 -15.50 6.62 17.08
C CYS A 343 -14.30 5.70 17.38
N HIS A 344 -13.32 6.15 18.17
CA HIS A 344 -12.11 5.38 18.50
C HIS A 344 -12.20 4.53 19.77
N ARG A 345 -13.29 4.62 20.57
CA ARG A 345 -13.36 3.96 21.88
C ARG A 345 -14.15 2.65 21.95
N ARG A 346 -14.68 2.13 20.84
CA ARG A 346 -15.53 0.92 20.83
C ARG A 346 -14.93 -0.34 20.21
N PHE A 347 -13.62 -0.53 20.28
CA PHE A 347 -13.06 -1.86 20.03
C PHE A 347 -12.55 -2.46 21.33
N PRO A 348 -13.12 -3.59 21.81
CA PRO A 348 -12.59 -4.27 22.97
C PRO A 348 -11.20 -4.82 22.62
N ARG A 349 -10.20 -4.41 23.39
CA ARG A 349 -8.93 -5.11 23.47
C ARG A 349 -9.22 -6.50 24.01
N ARG A 350 -9.09 -7.52 23.21
CA ARG A 350 -9.00 -8.89 23.71
C ARG A 350 -7.54 -9.12 24.08
N GLY A 351 -7.35 -9.53 25.34
CA GLY A 351 -6.07 -9.92 25.92
C GLY A 351 -5.50 -11.20 25.32
#